data_5b902dedc61cb724a685f536b4a26c23
#
_entry.id   5b902dedc61cb724a685f536b4a26c23
#
_cell.length_a   1.000
_cell.length_b   1.000
_cell.length_c   1.000
_cell.angle_alpha   90.00
_cell.angle_beta   90.00
_cell.angle_gamma   90.00
#
_symmetry.space_group_name_H-M   'P 1'
#
loop_
_entity.id
_entity.type
_entity.pdbx_description
1 polymer ?
#
loop_
_entity_poly.entity_id
_entity_poly.type
_entity_poly.pdbx_seq_one_letter_code
_entity_poly.pdbx_strand_id
1 'polypeptide(L)'
;MNGLISFVGAGPGAADLITLRGADRLRTADVVIWASSLVPEEVLAHAGPEASVHDSAAMTLEDVLAVYDDHRDAAIVRLHSGDPAIYGAIQEQLDWCIAHERSFEIVPGVSSLAAAAALVERELTVPQVAQSVVITRLASRTSTSMPETEALGAFAATGCTLAVFLSAARPTALQEELLGPASAYGPETPAAIVVRASWPDEQVVRTTIANLAGDLVATGATTTVLVLVGPALAGTAPRSHLYSPAFAHKFRKRSRAGTTAGRAARRAPGPG
;
A
#
# COMPACT_ATOMS: atom_id res chain seq x y z
N MET A 1 -9.45 -5.85 33.10
CA MET A 1 -9.34 -6.51 31.76
C MET A 1 -8.31 -5.73 30.97
N ASN A 2 -7.30 -6.35 30.38
CA ASN A 2 -6.33 -5.61 29.55
C ASN A 2 -7.06 -4.98 28.36
N GLY A 3 -6.82 -3.69 28.11
CA GLY A 3 -7.37 -2.99 26.97
C GLY A 3 -6.87 -3.56 25.63
N LEU A 4 -7.60 -3.33 24.54
CA LEU A 4 -7.28 -3.79 23.20
C LEU A 4 -6.33 -2.81 22.49
N ILE A 5 -5.28 -3.32 21.85
CA ILE A 5 -4.44 -2.54 20.92
C ILE A 5 -4.87 -2.88 19.49
N SER A 6 -5.37 -1.89 18.74
CA SER A 6 -5.77 -2.05 17.35
C SER A 6 -4.71 -1.41 16.44
N PHE A 7 -3.99 -2.24 15.65
CA PHE A 7 -3.08 -1.78 14.59
C PHE A 7 -3.90 -1.47 13.36
N VAL A 8 -4.14 -0.19 13.09
CA VAL A 8 -5.11 0.25 12.08
C VAL A 8 -4.40 0.86 10.88
N GLY A 9 -4.73 0.38 9.69
CA GLY A 9 -4.33 1.02 8.44
C GLY A 9 -5.12 2.32 8.23
N ALA A 10 -4.40 3.44 8.23
CA ALA A 10 -4.96 4.77 8.01
C ALA A 10 -5.37 5.04 6.55
N GLY A 11 -5.02 4.14 5.64
CA GLY A 11 -5.14 4.41 4.21
C GLY A 11 -3.95 5.17 3.64
N PRO A 12 -3.96 5.49 2.33
CA PRO A 12 -2.80 6.03 1.63
C PRO A 12 -2.58 7.54 1.86
N GLY A 13 -3.61 8.24 2.36
CA GLY A 13 -3.57 9.69 2.58
C GLY A 13 -4.95 10.26 2.89
N ALA A 14 -5.86 10.29 1.92
CA ALA A 14 -7.21 10.85 2.13
C ALA A 14 -7.94 10.15 3.28
N ALA A 15 -8.52 10.94 4.17
CA ALA A 15 -9.16 10.46 5.39
C ALA A 15 -10.38 9.54 5.12
N ASP A 16 -11.05 9.69 3.98
CA ASP A 16 -12.18 8.85 3.55
C ASP A 16 -11.75 7.49 2.98
N LEU A 17 -10.45 7.26 2.79
CA LEU A 17 -9.90 5.96 2.39
C LEU A 17 -9.52 5.06 3.58
N ILE A 18 -9.81 5.49 4.79
CA ILE A 18 -9.79 4.60 5.95
C ILE A 18 -10.95 3.58 5.84
N THR A 19 -10.74 2.38 6.34
CA THR A 19 -11.83 1.40 6.38
C THR A 19 -12.87 1.78 7.45
N LEU A 20 -14.13 1.40 7.24
CA LEU A 20 -15.19 1.63 8.24
C LEU A 20 -14.80 1.07 9.62
N ARG A 21 -14.15 -0.10 9.66
CA ARG A 21 -13.66 -0.68 10.91
C ARG A 21 -12.56 0.17 11.53
N GLY A 22 -11.63 0.68 10.72
CA GLY A 22 -10.57 1.58 11.20
C GLY A 22 -11.12 2.86 11.80
N ALA A 23 -12.07 3.49 11.13
CA ALA A 23 -12.75 4.67 11.64
C ALA A 23 -13.52 4.40 12.94
N ASP A 24 -14.18 3.22 13.04
CA ASP A 24 -14.88 2.84 14.26
C ASP A 24 -13.92 2.61 15.43
N ARG A 25 -12.74 2.02 15.19
CA ARG A 25 -11.71 1.88 16.23
C ARG A 25 -11.16 3.23 16.68
N LEU A 26 -10.92 4.16 15.77
CA LEU A 26 -10.51 5.53 16.12
C LEU A 26 -11.56 6.25 16.97
N ARG A 27 -12.83 6.16 16.58
CA ARG A 27 -13.93 6.82 17.29
C ARG A 27 -14.08 6.36 18.74
N THR A 28 -13.69 5.12 19.04
CA THR A 28 -13.84 4.51 20.38
C THR A 28 -12.51 4.35 21.10
N ALA A 29 -11.43 4.88 20.56
CA ALA A 29 -10.11 4.83 21.19
C ALA A 29 -10.00 5.81 22.37
N ASP A 30 -9.36 5.36 23.45
CA ASP A 30 -8.92 6.21 24.54
C ASP A 30 -7.56 6.86 24.22
N VAL A 31 -6.72 6.14 23.46
CA VAL A 31 -5.36 6.56 23.08
C VAL A 31 -5.14 6.30 21.59
N VAL A 32 -4.63 7.29 20.87
CA VAL A 32 -4.23 7.17 19.47
C VAL A 32 -2.74 7.46 19.35
N ILE A 33 -1.99 6.55 18.74
CA ILE A 33 -0.58 6.75 18.40
C ILE A 33 -0.48 6.77 16.87
N TRP A 34 0.02 7.87 16.32
CA TRP A 34 0.13 8.08 14.87
C TRP A 34 1.50 8.65 14.49
N ALA A 35 1.88 8.60 13.24
CA ALA A 35 3.11 9.21 12.76
C ALA A 35 2.76 10.37 11.82
N SER A 36 2.91 11.61 12.30
CA SER A 36 2.60 12.83 11.54
C SER A 36 3.37 12.95 10.22
N SER A 37 4.53 12.32 10.13
CA SER A 37 5.35 12.27 8.92
C SER A 37 4.79 11.39 7.79
N LEU A 38 3.85 10.49 8.10
CA LEU A 38 3.34 9.48 7.16
C LEU A 38 1.82 9.41 7.05
N VAL A 39 1.09 9.93 8.03
CA VAL A 39 -0.37 9.93 8.10
C VAL A 39 -0.85 11.37 8.24
N PRO A 40 -1.71 11.87 7.33
CA PRO A 40 -2.24 13.23 7.43
C PRO A 40 -3.06 13.42 8.71
N GLU A 41 -3.03 14.64 9.25
CA GLU A 41 -3.77 14.99 10.47
C GLU A 41 -5.27 14.86 10.29
N GLU A 42 -5.78 15.03 9.08
CA GLU A 42 -7.20 14.90 8.74
C GLU A 42 -7.77 13.52 9.08
N VAL A 43 -6.94 12.48 9.14
CA VAL A 43 -7.36 11.14 9.57
C VAL A 43 -7.77 11.13 11.04
N LEU A 44 -7.18 12.00 11.87
CA LEU A 44 -7.52 12.13 13.29
C LEU A 44 -8.93 12.70 13.52
N ALA A 45 -9.56 13.28 12.50
CA ALA A 45 -10.97 13.68 12.58
C ALA A 45 -11.94 12.52 12.87
N HIS A 46 -11.52 11.28 12.66
CA HIS A 46 -12.26 10.08 13.05
C HIS A 46 -12.10 9.72 14.53
N ALA A 47 -11.13 10.26 15.24
CA ALA A 47 -10.92 9.97 16.66
C ALA A 47 -11.99 10.59 17.54
N GLY A 48 -12.26 9.93 18.67
CA GLY A 48 -13.14 10.49 19.70
C GLY A 48 -12.56 11.79 20.29
N PRO A 49 -13.38 12.76 20.69
CA PRO A 49 -12.93 14.06 21.17
C PRO A 49 -12.10 13.99 22.48
N GLU A 50 -12.28 12.90 23.24
CA GLU A 50 -11.56 12.69 24.51
C GLU A 50 -10.31 11.81 24.34
N ALA A 51 -10.01 11.33 23.14
CA ALA A 51 -8.84 10.49 22.89
C ALA A 51 -7.54 11.27 23.08
N SER A 52 -6.60 10.72 23.84
CA SER A 52 -5.25 11.28 23.90
C SER A 52 -4.47 10.88 22.64
N VAL A 53 -3.81 11.85 22.00
CA VAL A 53 -3.09 11.63 20.74
C VAL A 53 -1.60 11.79 20.95
N HIS A 54 -0.83 10.77 20.54
CA HIS A 54 0.64 10.74 20.61
C HIS A 54 1.23 10.73 19.20
N ASP A 55 2.08 11.69 18.88
CA ASP A 55 2.83 11.68 17.62
C ASP A 55 4.11 10.86 17.76
N SER A 56 4.15 9.75 17.04
CA SER A 56 5.28 8.82 17.04
C SER A 56 6.35 9.11 15.99
N ALA A 57 6.28 10.25 15.29
CA ALA A 57 7.27 10.57 14.25
C ALA A 57 8.71 10.66 14.78
N ALA A 58 8.89 10.98 16.07
CA ALA A 58 10.18 11.05 16.75
C ALA A 58 10.38 9.98 17.85
N MET A 59 9.41 9.07 18.04
CA MET A 59 9.47 8.02 19.06
C MET A 59 10.34 6.84 18.61
N THR A 60 11.04 6.25 19.55
CA THR A 60 11.64 4.92 19.43
C THR A 60 10.57 3.83 19.64
N LEU A 61 10.93 2.55 19.40
CA LEU A 61 10.04 1.44 19.76
C LEU A 61 9.72 1.44 21.25
N GLU A 62 10.72 1.65 22.09
CA GLU A 62 10.60 1.67 23.55
C GLU A 62 9.63 2.75 24.02
N ASP A 63 9.64 3.93 23.40
CA ASP A 63 8.70 5.02 23.72
C ASP A 63 7.26 4.61 23.38
N VAL A 64 7.05 3.95 22.23
CA VAL A 64 5.72 3.42 21.84
C VAL A 64 5.27 2.35 22.83
N LEU A 65 6.14 1.43 23.21
CA LEU A 65 5.84 0.36 24.16
C LEU A 65 5.54 0.91 25.57
N ALA A 66 6.21 2.00 25.97
CA ALA A 66 5.89 2.68 27.22
C ALA A 66 4.46 3.23 27.22
N VAL A 67 3.99 3.80 26.10
CA VAL A 67 2.59 4.23 25.99
C VAL A 67 1.64 3.04 26.16
N TYR A 68 1.97 1.86 25.62
CA TYR A 68 1.14 0.65 25.80
C TYR A 68 1.11 0.21 27.27
N ASP A 69 2.22 0.31 27.98
CA ASP A 69 2.34 -0.06 29.39
C ASP A 69 1.60 0.92 30.32
N ASP A 70 1.74 2.22 30.06
CA ASP A 70 1.08 3.27 30.85
C ASP A 70 -0.44 3.24 30.70
N HIS A 71 -0.96 2.65 29.61
CA HIS A 71 -2.39 2.62 29.28
C HIS A 71 -2.94 1.18 29.18
N ARG A 72 -2.69 0.35 30.20
CA ARG A 72 -2.98 -1.09 30.15
C ARG A 72 -4.46 -1.44 29.94
N ASP A 73 -5.36 -0.65 30.51
CA ASP A 73 -6.81 -0.91 30.44
C ASP A 73 -7.49 -0.13 29.31
N ALA A 74 -6.78 0.73 28.62
CA ALA A 74 -7.29 1.59 27.56
C ALA A 74 -7.44 0.87 26.21
N ALA A 75 -8.38 1.31 25.41
CA ALA A 75 -8.47 0.99 23.98
C ALA A 75 -7.47 1.86 23.22
N ILE A 76 -6.43 1.25 22.68
CA ILE A 76 -5.34 1.94 21.99
C ILE A 76 -5.46 1.71 20.49
N VAL A 77 -5.40 2.76 19.69
CA VAL A 77 -5.24 2.67 18.23
C VAL A 77 -3.82 3.08 17.86
N ARG A 78 -3.10 2.16 17.20
CA ARG A 78 -1.82 2.43 16.53
C ARG A 78 -2.09 2.60 15.04
N LEU A 79 -2.01 3.85 14.55
CA LEU A 79 -2.21 4.17 13.14
C LEU A 79 -0.93 3.94 12.33
N HIS A 80 -1.11 3.27 11.18
CA HIS A 80 -0.06 3.02 10.20
C HIS A 80 -0.48 3.56 8.84
N SER A 81 0.44 4.20 8.11
CA SER A 81 0.19 4.61 6.72
C SER A 81 -0.12 3.40 5.85
N GLY A 82 -1.10 3.52 4.96
CA GLY A 82 -1.52 2.44 4.08
C GLY A 82 -2.13 1.26 4.84
N ASP A 83 -1.45 0.13 4.79
CA ASP A 83 -1.79 -1.12 5.46
C ASP A 83 -0.68 -1.52 6.44
N PRO A 84 -0.99 -1.89 7.69
CA PRO A 84 0.01 -2.25 8.70
C PRO A 84 0.91 -3.42 8.31
N ALA A 85 0.41 -4.35 7.49
CA ALA A 85 1.14 -5.55 7.09
C ALA A 85 2.19 -5.31 6.00
N ILE A 86 2.23 -4.11 5.40
CA ILE A 86 3.18 -3.77 4.32
C ILE A 86 4.11 -2.65 4.79
N TYR A 87 5.33 -3.00 5.16
CA TYR A 87 6.37 -2.08 5.70
C TYR A 87 5.92 -1.26 6.92
N GLY A 88 4.94 -1.76 7.68
CA GLY A 88 4.41 -1.08 8.86
C GLY A 88 5.28 -1.20 10.11
N ALA A 89 6.34 -2.02 10.11
CA ALA A 89 7.20 -2.29 11.28
C ALA A 89 6.39 -2.67 12.54
N ILE A 90 5.36 -3.51 12.36
CA ILE A 90 4.49 -3.91 13.47
C ILE A 90 4.94 -5.17 14.19
N GLN A 91 5.82 -6.00 13.58
CA GLN A 91 6.12 -7.33 14.12
C GLN A 91 6.67 -7.28 15.54
N GLU A 92 7.61 -6.38 15.82
CA GLU A 92 8.20 -6.21 17.15
C GLU A 92 7.14 -5.78 18.19
N GLN A 93 6.17 -4.96 17.77
CA GLN A 93 5.06 -4.55 18.62
C GLN A 93 4.07 -5.69 18.89
N LEU A 94 3.81 -6.54 17.89
CA LEU A 94 2.97 -7.75 18.05
C LEU A 94 3.65 -8.75 18.99
N ASP A 95 4.96 -8.96 18.83
CA ASP A 95 5.74 -9.86 19.69
C ASP A 95 5.73 -9.36 21.15
N TRP A 96 5.82 -8.05 21.35
CA TRP A 96 5.67 -7.44 22.67
C TRP A 96 4.27 -7.70 23.24
N CYS A 97 3.21 -7.51 22.45
CA CYS A 97 1.83 -7.79 22.89
C CYS A 97 1.67 -9.25 23.34
N ILE A 98 2.23 -10.19 22.57
CA ILE A 98 2.20 -11.61 22.91
C ILE A 98 2.94 -11.88 24.23
N ALA A 99 4.15 -11.32 24.37
CA ALA A 99 4.99 -11.54 25.57
C ALA A 99 4.36 -10.94 26.86
N HIS A 100 3.53 -9.89 26.71
CA HIS A 100 2.88 -9.19 27.83
C HIS A 100 1.39 -9.53 27.98
N GLU A 101 0.91 -10.58 27.29
CA GLU A 101 -0.49 -11.03 27.29
C GLU A 101 -1.49 -9.88 26.99
N ARG A 102 -1.08 -8.94 26.10
CA ARG A 102 -1.92 -7.83 25.63
C ARG A 102 -2.79 -8.31 24.47
N SER A 103 -4.09 -8.08 24.57
CA SER A 103 -5.00 -8.30 23.46
C SER A 103 -4.71 -7.32 22.33
N PHE A 104 -4.65 -7.83 21.09
CA PHE A 104 -4.48 -6.98 19.91
C PHE A 104 -5.27 -7.50 18.72
N GLU A 105 -5.48 -6.61 17.75
CA GLU A 105 -6.00 -6.95 16.42
C GLU A 105 -5.25 -6.14 15.35
N ILE A 106 -5.31 -6.64 14.11
CA ILE A 106 -4.83 -5.91 12.93
C ILE A 106 -6.06 -5.57 12.08
N VAL A 107 -6.27 -4.28 11.83
CA VAL A 107 -7.33 -3.79 10.96
C VAL A 107 -6.70 -3.37 9.62
N PRO A 108 -6.95 -4.11 8.54
CA PRO A 108 -6.38 -3.81 7.24
C PRO A 108 -6.73 -2.40 6.75
N GLY A 109 -5.82 -1.79 6.00
CA GLY A 109 -5.99 -0.50 5.36
C GLY A 109 -5.89 -0.55 3.84
N VAL A 110 -6.25 0.53 3.18
CA VAL A 110 -6.01 0.69 1.74
C VAL A 110 -4.53 1.01 1.53
N SER A 111 -3.80 0.07 0.95
CA SER A 111 -2.38 0.28 0.63
C SER A 111 -2.18 1.39 -0.40
N SER A 112 -1.09 2.15 -0.28
CA SER A 112 -0.65 3.11 -1.31
C SER A 112 -0.42 2.45 -2.69
N LEU A 113 -0.18 1.14 -2.76
CA LEU A 113 -0.17 0.40 -4.01
C LEU A 113 -1.50 0.50 -4.74
N ALA A 114 -2.62 0.27 -4.04
CA ALA A 114 -3.96 0.34 -4.62
C ALA A 114 -4.31 1.77 -5.04
N ALA A 115 -3.96 2.76 -4.22
CA ALA A 115 -4.16 4.16 -4.57
C ALA A 115 -3.32 4.59 -5.78
N ALA A 116 -2.05 4.19 -5.85
CA ALA A 116 -1.18 4.47 -6.98
C ALA A 116 -1.71 3.82 -8.28
N ALA A 117 -2.19 2.57 -8.22
CA ALA A 117 -2.80 1.90 -9.36
C ALA A 117 -4.04 2.65 -9.89
N ALA A 118 -4.88 3.15 -8.97
CA ALA A 118 -6.04 3.97 -9.31
C ALA A 118 -5.63 5.30 -9.98
N LEU A 119 -4.63 5.99 -9.43
CA LEU A 119 -4.13 7.26 -9.96
C LEU A 119 -3.47 7.13 -11.33
N VAL A 120 -2.76 6.03 -11.56
CA VAL A 120 -2.20 5.74 -12.90
C VAL A 120 -3.24 5.11 -13.84
N GLU A 121 -4.47 4.87 -13.36
CA GLU A 121 -5.58 4.29 -14.14
C GLU A 121 -5.19 2.96 -14.79
N ARG A 122 -4.53 2.08 -14.03
CA ARG A 122 -4.03 0.80 -14.55
C ARG A 122 -4.39 -0.37 -13.63
N GLU A 123 -4.82 -1.45 -14.27
CA GLU A 123 -4.79 -2.77 -13.66
C GLU A 123 -3.34 -3.28 -13.70
N LEU A 124 -2.84 -3.75 -12.56
CA LEU A 124 -1.46 -4.20 -12.44
C LEU A 124 -1.25 -5.66 -12.85
N THR A 125 -2.34 -6.41 -13.02
CA THR A 125 -2.37 -7.84 -13.39
C THR A 125 -3.08 -8.04 -14.72
N VAL A 126 -2.43 -7.63 -15.81
CA VAL A 126 -3.02 -7.63 -17.15
C VAL A 126 -2.81 -9.01 -17.82
N PRO A 127 -3.87 -9.69 -18.30
CA PRO A 127 -3.76 -10.97 -18.97
C PRO A 127 -2.74 -10.96 -20.11
N GLN A 128 -1.89 -11.99 -20.20
CA GLN A 128 -0.82 -12.15 -21.19
C GLN A 128 0.30 -11.09 -21.16
N VAL A 129 0.23 -10.10 -20.26
CA VAL A 129 1.22 -9.04 -20.11
C VAL A 129 2.00 -9.21 -18.79
N ALA A 130 1.29 -9.18 -17.67
CA ALA A 130 1.85 -9.44 -16.35
C ALA A 130 0.77 -10.01 -15.44
N GLN A 131 1.03 -11.13 -14.77
CA GLN A 131 0.09 -11.77 -13.85
C GLN A 131 0.55 -11.74 -12.40
N SER A 132 1.70 -11.13 -12.15
CA SER A 132 2.29 -11.02 -10.83
C SER A 132 2.61 -9.56 -10.52
N VAL A 133 2.40 -9.17 -9.28
CA VAL A 133 2.83 -7.89 -8.72
C VAL A 133 3.78 -8.19 -7.57
N VAL A 134 5.00 -7.71 -7.66
CA VAL A 134 5.98 -7.83 -6.58
C VAL A 134 6.07 -6.50 -5.85
N ILE A 135 5.81 -6.55 -4.55
CA ILE A 135 6.03 -5.45 -3.63
C ILE A 135 7.45 -5.59 -3.10
N THR A 136 8.30 -4.63 -3.37
CA THR A 136 9.70 -4.67 -2.97
C THR A 136 10.24 -3.26 -2.69
N ARG A 137 11.51 -3.18 -2.35
CA ARG A 137 12.26 -1.93 -2.15
C ARG A 137 13.69 -2.07 -2.68
N LEU A 138 14.34 -0.95 -2.91
CA LEU A 138 15.79 -0.95 -3.13
C LEU A 138 16.51 -1.25 -1.81
N ALA A 139 17.54 -2.09 -1.83
CA ALA A 139 18.40 -2.31 -0.67
C ALA A 139 19.02 -0.96 -0.24
N SER A 140 18.78 -0.55 1.00
CA SER A 140 19.28 0.71 1.55
C SER A 140 20.60 0.51 2.31
N ARG A 141 21.03 1.53 3.07
CA ARG A 141 22.18 1.45 3.99
C ARG A 141 22.05 0.31 5.01
N THR A 142 20.84 -0.17 5.26
CA THR A 142 20.55 -1.39 6.03
C THR A 142 20.47 -2.61 5.10
N SER A 143 21.51 -2.82 4.28
CA SER A 143 21.60 -4.00 3.39
C SER A 143 21.43 -5.33 4.13
N THR A 144 21.83 -5.38 5.40
CA THR A 144 21.65 -6.53 6.29
C THR A 144 20.18 -6.93 6.55
N SER A 145 19.22 -6.04 6.28
CA SER A 145 17.78 -6.32 6.48
C SER A 145 17.07 -6.84 5.21
N MET A 146 17.80 -7.03 4.11
CA MET A 146 17.25 -7.54 2.85
C MET A 146 18.01 -8.81 2.43
N PRO A 147 17.35 -9.95 2.30
CA PRO A 147 17.97 -11.15 1.78
C PRO A 147 18.57 -10.91 0.39
N GLU A 148 19.73 -11.47 0.09
CA GLU A 148 20.37 -11.31 -1.24
C GLU A 148 19.47 -11.81 -2.38
N THR A 149 18.66 -12.83 -2.13
CA THR A 149 17.69 -13.37 -3.09
C THR A 149 16.52 -12.44 -3.39
N GLU A 150 16.33 -11.40 -2.58
CA GLU A 150 15.28 -10.39 -2.74
C GLU A 150 15.82 -9.04 -3.26
N ALA A 151 17.04 -9.02 -3.78
CA ALA A 151 17.57 -7.84 -4.47
C ALA A 151 16.63 -7.42 -5.61
N LEU A 152 16.45 -6.12 -5.81
CA LEU A 152 15.56 -5.57 -6.84
C LEU A 152 15.85 -6.15 -8.23
N GLY A 153 17.13 -6.33 -8.59
CA GLY A 153 17.55 -6.94 -9.85
C GLY A 153 17.04 -8.37 -10.06
N ALA A 154 16.89 -9.17 -8.98
CA ALA A 154 16.34 -10.52 -9.07
C ALA A 154 14.86 -10.48 -9.50
N PHE A 155 14.09 -9.54 -8.98
CA PHE A 155 12.69 -9.35 -9.40
C PHE A 155 12.58 -8.69 -10.78
N ALA A 156 13.49 -7.78 -11.14
CA ALA A 156 13.54 -7.19 -12.47
C ALA A 156 13.75 -8.24 -13.57
N ALA A 157 14.47 -9.32 -13.27
CA ALA A 157 14.66 -10.44 -14.18
C ALA A 157 13.38 -11.18 -14.57
N THR A 158 12.30 -11.03 -13.79
CA THR A 158 11.01 -11.68 -14.06
C THR A 158 10.15 -10.95 -15.09
N GLY A 159 10.35 -9.64 -15.29
CA GLY A 159 9.53 -8.79 -16.16
C GLY A 159 8.10 -8.58 -15.68
N CYS A 160 7.77 -8.91 -14.43
CA CYS A 160 6.44 -8.74 -13.84
C CYS A 160 6.15 -7.25 -13.54
N THR A 161 5.02 -6.94 -12.93
CA THR A 161 4.80 -5.60 -12.39
C THR A 161 5.50 -5.44 -11.05
N LEU A 162 6.34 -4.41 -10.91
CA LEU A 162 6.98 -4.08 -9.63
C LEU A 162 6.32 -2.86 -9.00
N ALA A 163 6.13 -2.91 -7.69
CA ALA A 163 5.79 -1.80 -6.83
C ALA A 163 6.95 -1.56 -5.85
N VAL A 164 7.74 -0.53 -6.13
CA VAL A 164 9.00 -0.28 -5.42
C VAL A 164 8.79 0.82 -4.39
N PHE A 165 8.80 0.41 -3.13
CA PHE A 165 8.66 1.27 -1.96
C PHE A 165 10.01 1.79 -1.47
N LEU A 166 10.03 2.81 -0.62
CA LEU A 166 11.18 3.27 0.18
C LEU A 166 12.47 3.53 -0.63
N SER A 167 12.35 3.87 -1.91
CA SER A 167 13.48 3.93 -2.83
C SER A 167 13.75 5.32 -3.44
N ALA A 168 12.87 6.30 -3.19
CA ALA A 168 12.92 7.62 -3.81
C ALA A 168 14.18 8.44 -3.49
N ALA A 169 14.80 8.20 -2.35
CA ALA A 169 16.04 8.88 -1.96
C ALA A 169 17.28 8.46 -2.75
N ARG A 170 17.17 7.42 -3.62
CA ARG A 170 18.29 6.87 -4.39
C ARG A 170 17.88 6.63 -5.86
N PRO A 171 17.50 7.68 -6.59
CA PRO A 171 16.90 7.55 -7.92
C PRO A 171 17.83 6.89 -8.94
N THR A 172 19.12 7.26 -8.97
CA THR A 172 20.09 6.67 -9.90
C THR A 172 20.30 5.18 -9.63
N ALA A 173 20.51 4.79 -8.38
CA ALA A 173 20.68 3.39 -8.02
C ALA A 173 19.42 2.56 -8.32
N LEU A 174 18.21 3.14 -8.15
CA LEU A 174 16.96 2.50 -8.51
C LEU A 174 16.91 2.21 -10.02
N GLN A 175 17.25 3.19 -10.85
CA GLN A 175 17.26 3.04 -12.30
C GLN A 175 18.31 2.02 -12.76
N GLU A 176 19.51 2.07 -12.20
CA GLU A 176 20.61 1.15 -12.52
C GLU A 176 20.24 -0.31 -12.20
N GLU A 177 19.66 -0.56 -11.03
CA GLU A 177 19.20 -1.90 -10.63
C GLU A 177 18.09 -2.43 -11.56
N LEU A 178 17.16 -1.57 -11.97
CA LEU A 178 16.07 -1.93 -12.90
C LEU A 178 16.59 -2.22 -14.31
N LEU A 179 17.72 -1.64 -14.73
CA LEU A 179 18.37 -1.85 -16.01
C LEU A 179 19.58 -2.79 -15.93
N GLY A 180 19.75 -3.48 -14.80
CA GLY A 180 20.86 -4.41 -14.60
C GLY A 180 20.93 -5.51 -15.67
N PRO A 181 22.08 -6.16 -15.82
CA PRO A 181 22.34 -7.08 -16.95
C PRO A 181 21.43 -8.30 -17.01
N ALA A 182 20.81 -8.69 -15.87
CA ALA A 182 19.85 -9.78 -15.79
C ALA A 182 18.39 -9.32 -15.92
N SER A 183 18.13 -8.03 -16.05
CA SER A 183 16.77 -7.48 -16.11
C SER A 183 16.05 -7.90 -17.41
N ALA A 184 14.77 -8.24 -17.27
CA ALA A 184 13.86 -8.42 -18.41
C ALA A 184 13.27 -7.08 -18.90
N TYR A 185 13.52 -5.98 -18.19
CA TYR A 185 13.10 -4.65 -18.63
C TYR A 185 14.13 -4.00 -19.53
N GLY A 186 13.64 -3.17 -20.47
CA GLY A 186 14.47 -2.29 -21.27
C GLY A 186 14.30 -0.82 -20.88
N PRO A 187 15.10 0.09 -21.46
CA PRO A 187 15.02 1.53 -21.19
C PRO A 187 13.62 2.11 -21.39
N GLU A 188 12.88 1.62 -22.39
CA GLU A 188 11.53 2.06 -22.75
C GLU A 188 10.41 1.39 -21.94
N THR A 189 10.75 0.50 -21.00
CA THR A 189 9.73 -0.12 -20.13
C THR A 189 9.01 0.97 -19.34
N PRO A 190 7.65 0.97 -19.36
CA PRO A 190 6.87 1.97 -18.66
C PRO A 190 7.13 1.96 -17.16
N ALA A 191 7.19 3.14 -16.58
CA ALA A 191 7.24 3.37 -15.15
C ALA A 191 6.30 4.51 -14.77
N ALA A 192 5.90 4.57 -13.52
CA ALA A 192 5.14 5.68 -12.95
C ALA A 192 5.66 6.02 -11.55
N ILE A 193 5.84 7.30 -11.29
CA ILE A 193 6.20 7.82 -9.99
C ILE A 193 4.92 8.41 -9.39
N VAL A 194 4.53 7.93 -8.23
CA VAL A 194 3.36 8.44 -7.50
C VAL A 194 3.84 8.98 -6.17
N VAL A 195 3.74 10.29 -6.00
CA VAL A 195 4.12 11.01 -4.78
C VAL A 195 2.86 11.29 -4.00
N ARG A 196 2.84 10.97 -2.71
CA ARG A 196 1.76 11.30 -1.78
C ARG A 196 0.37 10.92 -2.32
N ALA A 197 0.22 9.67 -2.77
CA ALA A 197 -1.04 9.18 -3.33
C ALA A 197 -2.24 9.50 -2.43
N SER A 198 -3.28 10.13 -2.98
CA SER A 198 -4.50 10.61 -2.33
C SER A 198 -4.34 11.77 -1.32
N TRP A 199 -3.17 12.34 -1.19
CA TRP A 199 -2.97 13.57 -0.44
C TRP A 199 -3.38 14.79 -1.29
N PRO A 200 -3.67 15.97 -0.69
CA PRO A 200 -4.04 17.17 -1.45
C PRO A 200 -2.98 17.64 -2.46
N ASP A 201 -1.72 17.30 -2.22
CA ASP A 201 -0.56 17.65 -3.06
C ASP A 201 0.02 16.45 -3.80
N GLU A 202 -0.81 15.46 -4.12
CA GLU A 202 -0.39 14.28 -4.88
C GLU A 202 0.17 14.66 -6.25
N GLN A 203 1.18 13.89 -6.69
CA GLN A 203 1.76 14.03 -8.02
C GLN A 203 1.86 12.66 -8.69
N VAL A 204 1.57 12.62 -9.99
CA VAL A 204 1.74 11.42 -10.82
C VAL A 204 2.59 11.77 -12.04
N VAL A 205 3.73 11.11 -12.18
CA VAL A 205 4.60 11.24 -13.34
C VAL A 205 4.65 9.91 -14.06
N ARG A 206 4.11 9.86 -15.28
CA ARG A 206 4.25 8.70 -16.17
C ARG A 206 5.54 8.86 -16.97
N THR A 207 6.37 7.83 -16.96
CA THR A 207 7.73 7.87 -17.51
C THR A 207 8.15 6.49 -18.05
N THR A 208 9.42 6.37 -18.42
CA THR A 208 10.09 5.11 -18.73
C THR A 208 11.26 4.89 -17.77
N ILE A 209 11.81 3.67 -17.70
CA ILE A 209 12.96 3.41 -16.84
C ILE A 209 14.14 4.30 -17.23
N ALA A 210 14.33 4.59 -18.52
CA ALA A 210 15.42 5.48 -18.99
C ALA A 210 15.40 6.88 -18.36
N ASN A 211 14.21 7.42 -18.10
CA ASN A 211 14.03 8.76 -17.57
C ASN A 211 13.75 8.77 -16.04
N LEU A 212 13.56 7.60 -15.44
CA LEU A 212 13.05 7.44 -14.07
C LEU A 212 13.85 8.25 -13.03
N ALA A 213 15.19 8.20 -13.09
CA ALA A 213 16.01 8.90 -12.11
C ALA A 213 15.87 10.42 -12.22
N GLY A 214 15.89 10.97 -13.44
CA GLY A 214 15.72 12.39 -13.68
C GLY A 214 14.34 12.90 -13.26
N ASP A 215 13.30 12.18 -13.65
CA ASP A 215 11.93 12.54 -13.33
C ASP A 215 11.65 12.43 -11.84
N LEU A 216 12.21 11.42 -11.15
CA LEU A 216 12.09 11.30 -9.71
C LEU A 216 12.76 12.46 -8.97
N VAL A 217 13.96 12.87 -9.40
CA VAL A 217 14.63 14.07 -8.88
C VAL A 217 13.79 15.32 -9.13
N ALA A 218 13.18 15.45 -10.31
CA ALA A 218 12.34 16.59 -10.67
C ALA A 218 11.09 16.74 -9.79
N THR A 219 10.57 15.66 -9.19
CA THR A 219 9.46 15.75 -8.22
C THR A 219 9.84 16.47 -6.93
N GLY A 220 11.12 16.53 -6.59
CA GLY A 220 11.63 17.03 -5.31
C GLY A 220 11.33 16.12 -4.10
N ALA A 221 10.62 15.02 -4.29
CA ALA A 221 10.19 14.14 -3.21
C ALA A 221 11.22 13.03 -2.92
N THR A 222 11.53 12.82 -1.64
CA THR A 222 12.43 11.76 -1.18
C THR A 222 11.73 10.74 -0.26
N THR A 223 10.50 11.04 0.16
CA THR A 223 9.67 10.21 1.03
C THR A 223 8.24 10.15 0.50
N THR A 224 7.46 9.17 0.96
CA THR A 224 6.04 9.00 0.58
C THR A 224 5.86 8.89 -0.94
N VAL A 225 6.76 8.14 -1.57
CA VAL A 225 6.79 7.88 -3.02
C VAL A 225 6.68 6.39 -3.28
N LEU A 226 5.82 6.02 -4.21
CA LEU A 226 5.76 4.69 -4.79
C LEU A 226 6.13 4.74 -6.27
N VAL A 227 7.05 3.88 -6.68
CA VAL A 227 7.41 3.70 -8.09
C VAL A 227 6.80 2.39 -8.60
N LEU A 228 5.96 2.49 -9.62
CA LEU A 228 5.43 1.35 -10.36
C LEU A 228 6.26 1.14 -11.63
N VAL A 229 6.58 -0.11 -11.95
CA VAL A 229 7.37 -0.46 -13.14
C VAL A 229 6.79 -1.71 -13.79
N GLY A 230 6.73 -1.72 -15.11
CA GLY A 230 6.43 -2.92 -15.86
C GLY A 230 5.49 -2.72 -17.03
N PRO A 231 5.37 -3.74 -17.90
CA PRO A 231 4.60 -3.67 -19.13
C PRO A 231 3.08 -3.50 -18.91
N ALA A 232 2.56 -3.84 -17.73
CA ALA A 232 1.15 -3.60 -17.38
C ALA A 232 0.77 -2.12 -17.37
N LEU A 233 1.75 -1.22 -17.23
CA LEU A 233 1.53 0.22 -17.27
C LEU A 233 1.36 0.78 -18.69
N ALA A 234 1.63 -0.01 -19.74
CA ALA A 234 1.39 0.36 -21.12
C ALA A 234 -0.13 0.52 -21.41
N GLY A 235 -0.47 1.34 -22.42
CA GLY A 235 -1.84 1.84 -22.65
C GLY A 235 -2.90 0.82 -23.04
N THR A 236 -2.55 -0.31 -23.67
CA THR A 236 -3.51 -1.29 -24.21
C THR A 236 -3.31 -2.67 -23.61
N ALA A 237 -4.42 -3.31 -23.26
CA ALA A 237 -4.42 -4.66 -22.73
C ALA A 237 -5.25 -5.61 -23.64
N PRO A 238 -4.84 -6.86 -23.82
CA PRO A 238 -5.67 -7.86 -24.50
C PRO A 238 -6.94 -8.10 -23.68
N ARG A 239 -8.03 -8.44 -24.39
CA ARG A 239 -9.29 -8.75 -23.72
C ARG A 239 -9.14 -9.92 -22.75
N SER A 240 -9.60 -9.73 -21.52
CA SER A 240 -9.64 -10.81 -20.54
C SER A 240 -10.48 -11.97 -21.06
N HIS A 241 -9.94 -13.18 -20.96
CA HIS A 241 -10.66 -14.41 -21.33
C HIS A 241 -11.94 -14.59 -20.49
N LEU A 242 -11.98 -14.06 -19.27
CA LEU A 242 -13.16 -14.08 -18.41
C LEU A 242 -14.39 -13.46 -19.09
N TYR A 243 -14.21 -12.40 -19.88
CA TYR A 243 -15.27 -11.71 -20.60
C TYR A 243 -15.51 -12.27 -22.01
N SER A 244 -14.79 -13.32 -22.45
CA SER A 244 -15.04 -13.98 -23.71
C SER A 244 -16.41 -14.67 -23.68
N PRO A 245 -17.28 -14.49 -24.72
CA PRO A 245 -18.54 -15.24 -24.83
C PRO A 245 -18.34 -16.75 -24.88
N ALA A 246 -17.21 -17.20 -25.43
CA ALA A 246 -16.85 -18.61 -25.52
C ALA A 246 -16.41 -19.23 -24.18
N PHE A 247 -16.11 -18.40 -23.15
CA PHE A 247 -15.70 -18.88 -21.84
C PHE A 247 -16.91 -19.18 -20.95
N ALA A 248 -16.98 -20.41 -20.44
CA ALA A 248 -18.01 -20.83 -19.50
C ALA A 248 -17.42 -20.98 -18.09
N HIS A 249 -18.19 -20.57 -17.08
CA HIS A 249 -17.87 -20.77 -15.68
C HIS A 249 -19.15 -21.05 -14.86
N LYS A 250 -19.01 -21.32 -13.57
CA LYS A 250 -20.13 -21.71 -12.69
C LYS A 250 -21.42 -20.87 -12.84
N PHE A 251 -21.29 -19.58 -13.14
CA PHE A 251 -22.41 -18.64 -13.22
C PHE A 251 -22.76 -18.20 -14.64
N ARG A 252 -22.01 -18.60 -15.67
CA ARG A 252 -22.23 -18.22 -17.06
C ARG A 252 -21.91 -19.36 -18.02
N LYS A 253 -22.88 -19.75 -18.82
CA LYS A 253 -22.69 -20.68 -19.93
C LYS A 253 -22.08 -19.96 -21.15
N ARG A 254 -21.51 -20.71 -22.08
CA ARG A 254 -21.08 -20.18 -23.38
C ARG A 254 -22.26 -19.47 -24.07
N SER A 255 -21.99 -18.36 -24.70
CA SER A 255 -22.99 -17.49 -25.33
C SER A 255 -22.41 -16.82 -26.57
N ARG A 256 -23.18 -15.96 -27.22
CA ARG A 256 -22.69 -15.02 -28.24
C ARG A 256 -22.56 -13.63 -27.63
N ALA A 257 -21.69 -12.80 -28.21
CA ALA A 257 -21.52 -11.41 -27.75
C ALA A 257 -22.88 -10.69 -27.77
N GLY A 258 -23.18 -9.97 -26.71
CA GLY A 258 -24.39 -9.16 -26.57
C GLY A 258 -25.70 -9.93 -26.32
N THR A 259 -25.65 -11.27 -26.14
CA THR A 259 -26.88 -12.09 -25.94
C THR A 259 -27.17 -12.44 -24.49
N THR A 260 -26.29 -12.09 -23.53
CA THR A 260 -26.54 -12.34 -22.11
C THR A 260 -27.12 -11.10 -21.47
N ALA A 261 -28.39 -11.14 -21.09
CA ALA A 261 -28.95 -10.18 -20.13
C ALA A 261 -28.36 -10.45 -18.74
N GLY A 262 -27.87 -9.42 -18.07
CA GLY A 262 -27.47 -9.53 -16.67
C GLY A 262 -28.67 -9.94 -15.81
N ARG A 263 -28.44 -10.64 -14.68
CA ARG A 263 -29.46 -10.82 -13.67
C ARG A 263 -29.88 -9.45 -13.13
N ALA A 264 -31.20 -9.22 -12.98
CA ALA A 264 -31.65 -8.04 -12.25
C ALA A 264 -30.97 -7.98 -10.88
N ALA A 265 -30.40 -6.86 -10.56
CA ALA A 265 -29.81 -6.64 -9.25
C ALA A 265 -30.89 -6.84 -8.18
N ARG A 266 -30.63 -7.63 -7.15
CA ARG A 266 -31.48 -7.61 -5.94
C ARG A 266 -31.41 -6.19 -5.35
N ARG A 267 -32.54 -5.65 -4.93
CA ARG A 267 -32.52 -4.43 -4.10
C ARG A 267 -31.61 -4.68 -2.92
N ALA A 268 -30.74 -3.71 -2.62
CA ALA A 268 -29.99 -3.73 -1.38
C ALA A 268 -30.97 -3.88 -0.21
N PRO A 269 -30.64 -4.68 0.84
CA PRO A 269 -31.42 -4.65 2.06
C PRO A 269 -31.47 -3.20 2.54
N GLY A 270 -32.67 -2.70 2.84
CA GLY A 270 -32.84 -1.37 3.43
C GLY A 270 -32.03 -1.26 4.71
N PRO A 271 -31.69 -0.04 5.15
CA PRO A 271 -31.07 0.15 6.45
C PRO A 271 -32.03 -0.43 7.50
N GLY A 272 -31.54 -1.44 8.25
CA GLY A 272 -32.24 -2.04 9.41
C GLY A 272 -32.20 -1.12 10.62
#